data_38f30a66a41e5f869a1f6ffb0827a251
#
_entry.id   38f30a66a41e5f869a1f6ffb0827a251
#
_cell.length_a   1.000
_cell.length_b   1.000
_cell.length_c   1.000
_cell.angle_alpha   90.00
_cell.angle_beta   90.00
_cell.angle_gamma   90.00
#
_symmetry.space_group_name_H-M   'P 1'
#
loop_
_entity.id
_entity.type
_entity.pdbx_description
1 polymer ?
#
loop_
_entity_poly.entity_id
_entity_poly.type
_entity_poly.pdbx_seq_one_letter_code
_entity_poly.pdbx_strand_id
1 'polypeptide(L)'
;RFADRHDELTVQLLDSVIKLLGDDGMEKLIDHREETAMANYRLALADRYGIEEKLQKLAKLRSDEGYMATIEEHDGVFWLMENHCPICAAASKCLNFCRSELQMFQALMSEVATVSREEHIVEGARRCAYKVLPIDS
;
A
#
# COMPACT_ATOMS: atom_id res chain seq x y z
N ARG A 1 9.30 19.82 6.11
CA ARG A 1 9.81 20.65 5.10
C ARG A 1 9.37 20.25 3.74
N PHE A 2 10.26 19.76 2.86
CA PHE A 2 9.80 19.32 1.56
C PHE A 2 8.70 18.28 1.66
N ALA A 3 8.83 17.33 2.57
CA ALA A 3 7.82 16.29 2.76
C ALA A 3 6.48 16.90 3.15
N ASP A 4 6.50 17.85 4.08
CA ASP A 4 5.27 18.51 4.53
C ASP A 4 4.59 19.25 3.41
N ARG A 5 5.37 19.93 2.57
CA ARG A 5 4.81 20.67 1.44
C ARG A 5 4.23 19.75 0.39
N HIS A 6 4.89 18.60 0.17
CA HIS A 6 4.37 17.62 -0.78
C HIS A 6 3.04 17.05 -0.28
N ASP A 7 2.94 16.82 1.02
CA ASP A 7 1.68 16.31 1.61
C ASP A 7 0.56 17.32 1.43
N GLU A 8 0.84 18.60 1.70
CA GLU A 8 -0.15 19.66 1.52
C GLU A 8 -0.60 19.78 0.08
N LEU A 9 0.35 19.75 -0.86
CA LEU A 9 0.03 19.84 -2.28
C LEU A 9 -0.81 18.65 -2.70
N THR A 10 -0.45 17.45 -2.24
CA THR A 10 -1.20 16.24 -2.56
C THR A 10 -2.65 16.38 -2.11
N VAL A 11 -2.87 16.83 -0.87
CA VAL A 11 -4.23 17.01 -0.34
C VAL A 11 -4.99 18.03 -1.17
N GLN A 12 -4.36 19.14 -1.52
CA GLN A 12 -5.01 20.17 -2.33
C GLN A 12 -5.42 19.64 -3.71
N LEU A 13 -4.53 18.87 -4.35
CA LEU A 13 -4.82 18.31 -5.65
C LEU A 13 -5.99 17.32 -5.57
N LEU A 14 -6.01 16.48 -4.54
CA LEU A 14 -7.08 15.50 -4.37
C LEU A 14 -8.41 16.18 -4.05
N ASP A 15 -8.39 17.23 -3.23
CA ASP A 15 -9.60 18.02 -2.98
C ASP A 15 -10.12 18.64 -4.28
N SER A 16 -9.22 19.12 -5.13
CA SER A 16 -9.59 19.70 -6.41
C SER A 16 -10.22 18.67 -7.34
N VAL A 17 -9.67 17.44 -7.34
CA VAL A 17 -10.25 16.36 -8.15
C VAL A 17 -11.68 16.08 -7.71
N ILE A 18 -11.91 15.99 -6.40
CA ILE A 18 -13.26 15.74 -5.88
C ILE A 18 -14.21 16.88 -6.26
N LYS A 19 -13.76 18.13 -6.10
CA LYS A 19 -14.60 19.29 -6.38
C LYS A 19 -14.92 19.43 -7.86
N LEU A 20 -13.95 19.17 -8.71
CA LEU A 20 -14.11 19.42 -10.15
C LEU A 20 -14.67 18.22 -10.90
N LEU A 21 -14.34 17.02 -10.47
CA LEU A 21 -14.66 15.78 -11.20
C LEU A 21 -15.56 14.83 -10.40
N GLY A 22 -15.81 15.13 -9.13
CA GLY A 22 -16.68 14.31 -8.29
C GLY A 22 -16.05 13.01 -7.83
N ASP A 23 -16.85 12.19 -7.19
CA ASP A 23 -16.39 10.89 -6.67
C ASP A 23 -15.98 9.95 -7.80
N ASP A 24 -16.67 10.00 -8.93
CA ASP A 24 -16.30 9.18 -10.09
C ASP A 24 -14.90 9.51 -10.59
N GLY A 25 -14.56 10.80 -10.61
CA GLY A 25 -13.22 11.22 -11.01
C GLY A 25 -12.16 10.72 -10.05
N MET A 26 -12.46 10.76 -8.76
CA MET A 26 -11.54 10.28 -7.75
C MET A 26 -11.34 8.76 -7.88
N GLU A 27 -12.41 8.01 -8.12
CA GLU A 27 -12.29 6.57 -8.33
C GLU A 27 -11.43 6.22 -9.55
N LYS A 28 -11.61 6.97 -10.62
CA LYS A 28 -10.77 6.77 -11.82
C LYS A 28 -9.31 7.06 -11.54
N LEU A 29 -9.03 8.09 -10.75
CA LEU A 29 -7.66 8.43 -10.35
C LEU A 29 -7.04 7.28 -9.56
N ILE A 30 -7.76 6.75 -8.59
CA ILE A 30 -7.29 5.66 -7.74
C ILE A 30 -7.05 4.41 -8.59
N ASP A 31 -7.99 4.08 -9.48
CA ASP A 31 -7.86 2.91 -10.35
C ASP A 31 -6.64 3.03 -11.27
N HIS A 32 -6.43 4.20 -11.84
CA HIS A 32 -5.28 4.43 -12.71
C HIS A 32 -3.97 4.30 -11.96
N ARG A 33 -3.91 4.87 -10.75
CA ARG A 33 -2.74 4.77 -9.89
C ARG A 33 -2.46 3.31 -9.54
N GLU A 34 -3.51 2.57 -9.21
CA GLU A 34 -3.38 1.15 -8.87
C GLU A 34 -2.84 0.35 -10.06
N GLU A 35 -3.35 0.58 -11.26
CA GLU A 35 -2.87 -0.12 -12.46
C GLU A 35 -1.39 0.14 -12.69
N THR A 36 -0.96 1.39 -12.57
CA THR A 36 0.44 1.75 -12.77
C THR A 36 1.33 1.09 -11.71
N ALA A 37 0.92 1.17 -10.46
CA ALA A 37 1.68 0.57 -9.37
C ALA A 37 1.77 -0.94 -9.51
N MET A 38 0.65 -1.59 -9.87
CA MET A 38 0.63 -3.04 -10.04
C MET A 38 1.55 -3.50 -11.15
N ALA A 39 1.58 -2.78 -12.28
CA ALA A 39 2.47 -3.13 -13.37
C ALA A 39 3.92 -3.07 -12.92
N ASN A 40 4.29 -2.03 -12.18
CA ASN A 40 5.65 -1.88 -11.67
C ASN A 40 6.02 -2.95 -10.65
N TYR A 41 5.10 -3.24 -9.72
CA TYR A 41 5.36 -4.26 -8.69
C TYR A 41 5.45 -5.66 -9.32
N ARG A 42 4.56 -6.00 -10.25
CA ARG A 42 4.61 -7.31 -10.89
C ARG A 42 5.91 -7.52 -11.64
N LEU A 43 6.38 -6.48 -12.34
CA LEU A 43 7.65 -6.56 -13.04
C LEU A 43 8.80 -6.76 -12.07
N ALA A 44 8.80 -6.02 -10.97
CA ALA A 44 9.88 -6.12 -9.98
C ALA A 44 9.88 -7.48 -9.26
N LEU A 45 8.71 -8.11 -9.11
CA LEU A 45 8.57 -9.38 -8.39
C LEU A 45 8.62 -10.59 -9.32
N ALA A 46 8.77 -10.37 -10.63
CA ALA A 46 8.65 -11.45 -11.63
C ALA A 46 9.66 -12.57 -11.42
N ASP A 47 10.84 -12.26 -10.88
CA ASP A 47 11.88 -13.26 -10.64
C ASP A 47 11.96 -13.67 -9.17
N ARG A 48 10.94 -13.38 -8.40
CA ARG A 48 10.89 -13.74 -6.97
C ARG A 48 9.87 -14.84 -6.76
N TYR A 49 10.26 -15.86 -6.02
CA TYR A 49 9.41 -17.00 -5.74
C TYR A 49 9.34 -17.21 -4.24
N GLY A 50 8.17 -17.50 -3.72
CA GLY A 50 7.98 -17.69 -2.31
C GLY A 50 7.67 -16.40 -1.58
N ILE A 51 7.13 -16.55 -0.38
CA ILE A 51 6.63 -15.42 0.40
C ILE A 51 7.74 -14.48 0.82
N GLU A 52 8.81 -15.02 1.39
CA GLU A 52 9.87 -14.19 1.95
C GLU A 52 10.55 -13.35 0.88
N GLU A 53 10.89 -13.95 -0.25
CA GLU A 53 11.56 -13.22 -1.33
C GLU A 53 10.67 -12.11 -1.89
N LYS A 54 9.39 -12.41 -2.08
CA LYS A 54 8.45 -11.40 -2.58
C LYS A 54 8.30 -10.26 -1.59
N LEU A 55 8.17 -10.58 -0.29
CA LEU A 55 8.01 -9.56 0.73
C LEU A 55 9.25 -8.71 0.90
N GLN A 56 10.44 -9.30 0.84
CA GLN A 56 11.68 -8.55 0.94
C GLN A 56 11.79 -7.53 -0.20
N LYS A 57 11.48 -7.96 -1.41
CA LYS A 57 11.54 -7.04 -2.55
C LYS A 57 10.46 -5.97 -2.44
N LEU A 58 9.25 -6.37 -2.06
CA LEU A 58 8.15 -5.43 -1.91
C LEU A 58 8.46 -4.39 -0.83
N ALA A 59 9.00 -4.83 0.30
CA ALA A 59 9.36 -3.91 1.38
C ALA A 59 10.41 -2.90 0.93
N LYS A 60 11.38 -3.35 0.14
CA LYS A 60 12.39 -2.44 -0.39
C LYS A 60 11.77 -1.38 -1.30
N LEU A 61 10.88 -1.81 -2.20
CA LEU A 61 10.19 -0.89 -3.11
C LEU A 61 9.34 0.11 -2.33
N ARG A 62 8.61 -0.38 -1.33
CA ARG A 62 7.77 0.49 -0.51
C ARG A 62 8.62 1.48 0.29
N SER A 63 9.76 1.05 0.81
CA SER A 63 10.65 1.95 1.53
C SER A 63 11.22 3.02 0.61
N ASP A 64 11.56 2.65 -0.63
CA ASP A 64 12.02 3.62 -1.62
C ASP A 64 10.92 4.65 -1.94
N GLU A 65 9.66 4.25 -1.78
CA GLU A 65 8.51 5.13 -2.00
C GLU A 65 8.11 5.94 -0.76
N GLY A 66 8.81 5.73 0.35
CA GLY A 66 8.58 6.53 1.55
C GLY A 66 7.74 5.88 2.65
N TYR A 67 7.39 4.61 2.51
CA TYR A 67 6.52 3.93 3.50
C TYR A 67 7.26 3.40 4.71
N MET A 68 8.58 3.42 4.71
CA MET A 68 9.40 2.88 5.81
C MET A 68 8.96 1.46 6.16
N ALA A 69 8.99 0.59 5.16
CA ALA A 69 8.48 -0.76 5.29
C ALA A 69 9.52 -1.71 5.88
N THR A 70 9.06 -2.59 6.77
CA THR A 70 9.90 -3.65 7.36
C THR A 70 9.13 -4.95 7.33
N ILE A 71 9.87 -6.06 7.46
CA ILE A 71 9.28 -7.40 7.47
C ILE A 71 9.66 -8.09 8.76
N GLU A 72 8.72 -8.83 9.34
CA GLU A 72 8.99 -9.70 10.48
C GLU A 72 8.34 -11.05 10.23
N GLU A 73 8.88 -12.07 10.87
CA GLU A 73 8.31 -13.41 10.81
C GLU A 73 8.16 -13.94 12.24
N HIS A 74 6.97 -14.44 12.55
CA HIS A 74 6.69 -15.03 13.86
C HIS A 74 5.86 -16.30 13.65
N ASP A 75 6.43 -17.44 14.01
CA ASP A 75 5.73 -18.74 13.95
C ASP A 75 5.15 -19.06 12.58
N GLY A 76 5.92 -18.75 11.54
CA GLY A 76 5.51 -19.04 10.17
C GLY A 76 4.58 -18.01 9.55
N VAL A 77 4.25 -16.96 10.30
CA VAL A 77 3.42 -15.87 9.82
C VAL A 77 4.31 -14.67 9.51
N PHE A 78 4.16 -14.12 8.32
CA PHE A 78 4.94 -12.95 7.93
C PHE A 78 4.12 -11.70 8.16
N TRP A 79 4.82 -10.62 8.50
CA TRP A 79 4.22 -9.31 8.69
C TRP A 79 4.97 -8.29 7.85
N LEU A 80 4.22 -7.52 7.07
CA LEU A 80 4.76 -6.36 6.38
C LEU A 80 4.25 -5.14 7.13
N MET A 81 5.18 -4.36 7.66
CA MET A 81 4.82 -3.20 8.48
C MET A 81 5.31 -1.93 7.81
N GLU A 82 4.42 -0.95 7.72
CA GLU A 82 4.73 0.35 7.14
C GLU A 82 4.56 1.40 8.23
N ASN A 83 5.67 1.97 8.67
CA ASN A 83 5.70 2.90 9.78
C ASN A 83 5.41 4.33 9.38
N HIS A 84 5.29 4.59 8.09
CA HIS A 84 4.92 5.88 7.54
C HIS A 84 4.04 5.65 6.32
N CYS A 85 3.07 6.51 6.12
CA CYS A 85 2.18 6.41 4.97
C CYS A 85 2.17 7.74 4.22
N PRO A 86 2.83 7.82 3.05
CA PRO A 86 2.84 9.06 2.27
C PRO A 86 1.45 9.53 1.83
N ILE A 87 0.47 8.63 1.79
CA ILE A 87 -0.89 8.99 1.40
C ILE A 87 -1.83 9.10 2.60
N CYS A 88 -1.30 9.14 3.82
CA CYS A 88 -2.11 9.17 5.03
C CYS A 88 -3.12 10.33 5.02
N ALA A 89 -2.68 11.52 4.65
CA ALA A 89 -3.58 12.67 4.59
C ALA A 89 -4.67 12.46 3.54
N ALA A 90 -4.30 11.91 2.38
CA ALA A 90 -5.26 11.61 1.32
C ALA A 90 -6.21 10.50 1.74
N ALA A 91 -5.67 9.48 2.42
CA ALA A 91 -6.48 8.36 2.89
C ALA A 91 -7.47 8.80 3.95
N SER A 92 -7.13 9.80 4.77
CA SER A 92 -8.08 10.36 5.73
C SER A 92 -9.30 10.95 5.05
N LYS A 93 -9.11 11.45 3.83
CA LYS A 93 -10.21 12.01 3.05
C LYS A 93 -10.89 10.97 2.18
N CYS A 94 -10.14 9.98 1.72
CA CYS A 94 -10.67 8.95 0.83
C CYS A 94 -10.10 7.58 1.19
N LEU A 95 -10.87 6.82 1.95
CA LEU A 95 -10.44 5.49 2.39
C LEU A 95 -10.25 4.50 1.25
N ASN A 96 -10.71 4.82 0.05
CA ASN A 96 -10.51 3.96 -1.11
C ASN A 96 -9.04 3.83 -1.50
N PHE A 97 -8.19 4.81 -1.15
CA PHE A 97 -6.75 4.65 -1.31
C PHE A 97 -6.23 3.49 -0.48
N CYS A 98 -6.68 3.40 0.76
CA CYS A 98 -6.26 2.30 1.65
C CYS A 98 -6.78 0.96 1.17
N ARG A 99 -7.99 0.93 0.65
CA ARG A 99 -8.56 -0.30 0.07
C ARG A 99 -7.72 -0.75 -1.12
N SER A 100 -7.35 0.19 -1.98
CA SER A 100 -6.52 -0.08 -3.15
C SER A 100 -5.18 -0.69 -2.75
N GLU A 101 -4.53 -0.13 -1.71
CA GLU A 101 -3.24 -0.64 -1.23
C GLU A 101 -3.36 -2.10 -0.78
N LEU A 102 -4.38 -2.41 0.01
CA LEU A 102 -4.60 -3.78 0.49
C LEU A 102 -4.88 -4.71 -0.69
N GLN A 103 -5.71 -4.28 -1.64
CA GLN A 103 -6.02 -5.09 -2.81
C GLN A 103 -4.79 -5.41 -3.63
N MET A 104 -3.87 -4.45 -3.77
CA MET A 104 -2.62 -4.69 -4.48
C MET A 104 -1.78 -5.76 -3.79
N PHE A 105 -1.63 -5.65 -2.47
CA PHE A 105 -0.84 -6.65 -1.75
C PHE A 105 -1.48 -8.03 -1.83
N GLN A 106 -2.81 -8.10 -1.73
CA GLN A 106 -3.53 -9.36 -1.88
C GLN A 106 -3.27 -9.98 -3.25
N ALA A 107 -3.36 -9.17 -4.31
CA ALA A 107 -3.14 -9.65 -5.67
C ALA A 107 -1.70 -10.10 -5.90
N LEU A 108 -0.73 -9.34 -5.38
CA LEU A 108 0.68 -9.66 -5.58
C LEU A 108 1.09 -10.95 -4.88
N MET A 109 0.45 -11.26 -3.76
CA MET A 109 0.79 -12.43 -2.96
C MET A 109 -0.15 -13.61 -3.17
N SER A 110 -1.16 -13.48 -4.04
CA SER A 110 -2.28 -14.42 -4.14
C SER A 110 -1.86 -15.86 -4.43
N GLU A 111 -0.74 -16.07 -5.11
CA GLU A 111 -0.29 -17.43 -5.44
C GLU A 111 0.31 -18.14 -4.24
N VAL A 112 0.80 -17.39 -3.26
CA VAL A 112 1.56 -17.98 -2.15
C VAL A 112 0.97 -17.66 -0.78
N ALA A 113 0.11 -16.67 -0.66
CA ALA A 113 -0.35 -16.22 0.65
C ALA A 113 -1.66 -15.46 0.59
N THR A 114 -2.29 -15.32 1.77
CA THR A 114 -3.39 -14.38 1.95
C THR A 114 -2.88 -13.20 2.76
N VAL A 115 -3.43 -12.01 2.51
CA VAL A 115 -2.99 -10.79 3.16
C VAL A 115 -4.18 -10.11 3.81
N SER A 116 -4.03 -9.67 5.06
CA SER A 116 -5.04 -8.88 5.75
C SER A 116 -4.35 -7.71 6.45
N ARG A 117 -5.08 -6.60 6.59
CA ARG A 117 -4.58 -5.45 7.35
C ARG A 117 -5.03 -5.58 8.79
N GLU A 118 -4.07 -5.62 9.71
CA GLU A 118 -4.37 -5.78 11.14
C GLU A 118 -4.26 -4.48 11.93
N GLU A 119 -3.41 -3.55 11.47
CA GLU A 119 -3.30 -2.21 12.06
C GLU A 119 -3.34 -1.19 10.94
N HIS A 120 -3.99 -0.06 11.19
CA HIS A 120 -4.24 0.94 10.16
C HIS A 120 -3.99 2.35 10.70
N ILE A 121 -3.06 3.08 10.10
CA ILE A 121 -2.69 4.42 10.55
C ILE A 121 -3.88 5.36 10.55
N VAL A 122 -4.71 5.32 9.51
CA VAL A 122 -5.86 6.19 9.38
C VAL A 122 -6.86 5.98 10.52
N GLU A 123 -6.90 4.79 11.10
CA GLU A 123 -7.78 4.47 12.21
C GLU A 123 -7.13 4.70 13.58
N GLY A 124 -6.00 5.37 13.60
CA GLY A 124 -5.34 5.76 14.85
C GLY A 124 -4.17 4.89 15.27
N ALA A 125 -3.86 3.85 14.51
CA ALA A 125 -2.71 3.02 14.83
C ALA A 125 -1.41 3.77 14.49
N ARG A 126 -0.33 3.39 15.15
CA ARG A 126 0.98 3.99 14.91
C ARG A 126 1.53 3.64 13.53
N ARG A 127 1.11 2.50 13.00
CA ARG A 127 1.62 1.99 11.72
C ARG A 127 0.52 1.21 11.02
N CYS A 128 0.75 0.89 9.74
CA CYS A 128 -0.07 -0.11 9.06
C CYS A 128 0.67 -1.44 9.16
N ALA A 129 -0.03 -2.49 9.54
CA ALA A 129 0.55 -3.82 9.66
C ALA A 129 -0.30 -4.80 8.85
N TYR A 130 0.35 -5.47 7.92
CA TYR A 130 -0.31 -6.45 7.05
C TYR A 130 0.17 -7.84 7.45
N LYS A 131 -0.79 -8.69 7.77
CA LYS A 131 -0.52 -10.09 8.13
C LYS A 131 -0.54 -10.93 6.87
N VAL A 132 0.53 -11.67 6.63
CA VAL A 132 0.69 -12.48 5.42
C VAL A 132 0.76 -13.93 5.85
N LEU A 133 -0.31 -14.67 5.55
CA LEU A 133 -0.44 -16.07 5.93
C LEU A 133 -0.19 -16.96 4.72
N PRO A 134 0.77 -17.92 4.83
CA PRO A 134 0.97 -18.87 3.74
C PRO A 134 -0.31 -19.64 3.46
N ILE A 135 -0.59 -19.90 2.20
CA ILE A 135 -1.70 -20.77 1.85
C ILE A 135 -1.19 -22.21 1.82
N ASP A 136 -2.02 -23.11 2.31
CA ASP A 136 -1.69 -24.52 2.27
C ASP A 136 -1.82 -25.03 0.85
N SER A 137 -0.80 -25.72 0.39
CA SER A 137 -0.79 -26.30 -0.95
C SER A 137 -1.42 -27.66 -0.99
#